data_9cbd290f31b1dd12457c184ce2b835be
#
_entry.id   9cbd290f31b1dd12457c184ce2b835be
#
_cell.length_a   1.000
_cell.length_b   1.000
_cell.length_c   1.000
_cell.angle_alpha   90.00
_cell.angle_beta   90.00
_cell.angle_gamma   90.00
#
_symmetry.space_group_name_H-M   'P 1'
#
loop_
_entity.id
_entity.type
_entity.pdbx_description
1 polymer ?
#
loop_
_entity_poly.entity_id
_entity_poly.type
_entity_poly.pdbx_seq_one_letter_code
_entity_poly.pdbx_strand_id
1 'polypeptide(L)'
;IKVEPARWYTYCDQIGLIVWQDMPSGDKSPEWQNRKYFEGTELTRSAESEETYRKEWKEVIDCLYSYPCIGTWVPFNEAWGQFKTREIAEWTKQYDPSRLVNPASGGNHYTCGDMLDLHHYPGPEMFLYDAQRATVLGEYGGIGLVLKDHLWEPNRNWGYIQFNTSA
;
A
#
# COMPACT_ATOMS: atom_id res chain seq x y z
N ILE A 1 2.26 -2.24 -4.30
CA ILE A 1 2.05 -1.39 -5.47
C ILE A 1 1.99 -2.16 -6.80
N LYS A 2 1.80 -3.48 -6.78
CA LYS A 2 1.71 -4.34 -7.97
C LYS A 2 0.87 -5.58 -7.70
N VAL A 3 0.45 -6.23 -8.78
CA VAL A 3 -0.16 -7.56 -8.76
C VAL A 3 0.88 -8.58 -9.20
N GLU A 4 1.07 -9.63 -8.42
CA GLU A 4 2.02 -10.69 -8.69
C GLU A 4 1.39 -11.81 -9.54
N PRO A 5 2.19 -12.65 -10.19
CA PRO A 5 1.67 -13.86 -10.85
C PRO A 5 0.98 -14.82 -9.86
N ALA A 6 -0.07 -15.51 -10.29
CA ALA A 6 -0.86 -16.42 -9.47
C ALA A 6 -0.03 -17.43 -8.64
N ARG A 7 1.05 -17.97 -9.21
CA ARG A 7 1.96 -18.89 -8.52
C ARG A 7 2.61 -18.29 -7.26
N TRP A 8 2.79 -16.97 -7.21
CA TRP A 8 3.35 -16.28 -6.05
C TRP A 8 2.37 -16.36 -4.86
N TYR A 9 1.09 -16.06 -5.10
CA TYR A 9 0.06 -16.18 -4.06
C TYR A 9 -0.12 -17.63 -3.60
N THR A 10 -0.13 -18.58 -4.54
CA THR A 10 -0.15 -20.01 -4.21
C THR A 10 1.01 -20.40 -3.28
N TYR A 11 2.21 -19.88 -3.54
CA TYR A 11 3.37 -20.14 -2.70
C TYR A 11 3.22 -19.47 -1.31
N CYS A 12 2.70 -18.25 -1.26
CA CYS A 12 2.41 -17.58 0.02
C CYS A 12 1.40 -18.37 0.86
N ASP A 13 0.34 -18.91 0.24
CA ASP A 13 -0.61 -19.80 0.92
C ASP A 13 0.08 -21.03 1.52
N GLN A 14 0.96 -21.67 0.75
CA GLN A 14 1.67 -22.90 1.17
C GLN A 14 2.61 -22.67 2.36
N ILE A 15 3.27 -21.52 2.41
CA ILE A 15 4.23 -21.20 3.50
C ILE A 15 3.61 -20.41 4.64
N GLY A 16 2.32 -20.04 4.56
CA GLY A 16 1.62 -19.26 5.58
C GLY A 16 2.03 -17.80 5.66
N LEU A 17 2.47 -17.20 4.54
CA LEU A 17 2.83 -15.78 4.49
C LEU A 17 1.59 -14.92 4.26
N ILE A 18 1.33 -13.97 5.16
CA ILE A 18 0.23 -13.01 4.99
C ILE A 18 0.63 -11.92 4.01
N VAL A 19 -0.25 -11.65 3.06
CA VAL A 19 -0.07 -10.68 1.99
C VAL A 19 -0.99 -9.48 2.18
N TRP A 20 -0.46 -8.29 1.98
CA TRP A 20 -1.21 -7.07 1.73
C TRP A 20 -1.18 -6.78 0.24
N GLN A 21 -2.35 -6.73 -0.37
CA GLN A 21 -2.47 -6.57 -1.82
C GLN A 21 -2.86 -5.14 -2.18
N ASP A 22 -1.94 -4.45 -2.80
CA ASP A 22 -2.15 -3.10 -3.30
C ASP A 22 -2.85 -3.09 -4.66
N MET A 23 -3.62 -2.03 -4.89
CA MET A 23 -4.02 -1.61 -6.23
C MET A 23 -2.88 -0.80 -6.86
N PRO A 24 -2.41 -1.14 -8.07
CA PRO A 24 -1.58 -0.24 -8.87
C PRO A 24 -2.40 0.95 -9.34
N SER A 25 -2.52 1.99 -8.51
CA SER A 25 -3.57 3.01 -8.64
C SER A 25 -3.44 3.90 -9.88
N GLY A 26 -2.25 4.06 -10.44
CA GLY A 26 -2.06 4.90 -11.63
C GLY A 26 -2.40 6.38 -11.43
N ASP A 27 -2.50 7.13 -12.55
CA ASP A 27 -2.79 8.56 -12.58
C ASP A 27 -1.70 9.42 -11.90
N LYS A 28 -2.01 10.68 -11.60
CA LYS A 28 -1.14 11.60 -10.87
C LYS A 28 -1.29 11.40 -9.37
N SER A 29 -0.43 12.04 -8.59
CA SER A 29 -0.58 12.08 -7.13
C SER A 29 -1.02 13.46 -6.67
N PRO A 30 -1.92 13.57 -5.69
CA PRO A 30 -2.10 14.82 -4.94
C PRO A 30 -0.85 15.07 -4.07
N GLU A 31 -0.83 16.22 -3.39
CA GLU A 31 0.21 16.49 -2.40
C GLU A 31 0.18 15.42 -1.30
N TRP A 32 1.32 14.78 -1.06
CA TRP A 32 1.46 13.75 -0.03
C TRP A 32 1.64 14.38 1.36
N GLN A 33 0.80 14.00 2.32
CA GLN A 33 0.72 14.61 3.65
C GLN A 33 0.64 13.54 4.75
N ASN A 34 1.60 12.62 4.80
CA ASN A 34 1.58 11.44 5.66
C ASN A 34 1.49 11.70 7.18
N ARG A 35 1.82 12.91 7.65
CA ARG A 35 1.81 13.28 9.08
C ARG A 35 0.53 13.98 9.54
N LYS A 36 -0.54 13.91 8.76
CA LYS A 36 -1.79 14.61 9.07
C LYS A 36 -3.00 13.68 8.97
N TYR A 37 -3.89 13.82 9.91
CA TYR A 37 -5.28 13.41 9.77
C TYR A 37 -6.06 14.52 9.11
N PHE A 38 -6.66 14.26 7.96
CA PHE A 38 -7.46 15.27 7.27
C PHE A 38 -8.34 14.64 6.22
N GLU A 39 -9.26 15.46 5.73
CA GLU A 39 -10.05 15.18 4.54
C GLU A 39 -9.75 16.26 3.52
N GLY A 40 -9.55 15.91 2.26
CA GLY A 40 -9.53 16.88 1.20
C GLY A 40 -8.34 16.93 0.26
N THR A 41 -7.21 16.31 0.55
CA THR A 41 -6.09 16.28 -0.41
C THR A 41 -6.15 15.02 -1.26
N GLU A 42 -7.02 15.03 -2.25
CA GLU A 42 -7.26 13.95 -3.20
C GLU A 42 -7.26 14.48 -4.62
N LEU A 43 -7.07 13.59 -5.58
CA LEU A 43 -7.24 13.91 -6.99
C LEU A 43 -8.72 14.06 -7.35
N THR A 44 -8.98 14.92 -8.31
CA THR A 44 -10.16 14.83 -9.15
C THR A 44 -9.77 14.09 -10.41
N ARG A 45 -10.13 12.82 -10.51
CA ARG A 45 -9.93 12.02 -11.71
C ARG A 45 -10.95 12.39 -12.78
N SER A 46 -10.60 12.20 -14.06
CA SER A 46 -11.61 12.18 -15.12
C SER A 46 -12.57 11.01 -14.93
N ALA A 47 -13.76 11.09 -15.48
CA ALA A 47 -14.73 10.00 -15.41
C ALA A 47 -14.17 8.69 -15.98
N GLU A 48 -13.44 8.74 -17.07
CA GLU A 48 -12.77 7.60 -17.69
C GLU A 48 -11.69 6.99 -16.76
N SER A 49 -10.85 7.83 -16.14
CA SER A 49 -9.82 7.37 -15.20
C SER A 49 -10.44 6.72 -13.95
N GLU A 50 -11.52 7.30 -13.43
CA GLU A 50 -12.24 6.73 -12.29
C GLU A 50 -12.90 5.38 -12.65
N GLU A 51 -13.57 5.30 -13.80
CA GLU A 51 -14.21 4.07 -14.28
C GLU A 51 -13.18 2.96 -14.49
N THR A 52 -12.05 3.28 -15.11
CA THR A 52 -10.94 2.35 -15.31
C THR A 52 -10.42 1.83 -13.98
N TYR A 53 -10.13 2.71 -13.02
CA TYR A 53 -9.67 2.34 -11.69
C TYR A 53 -10.65 1.37 -11.01
N ARG A 54 -11.94 1.71 -10.97
CA ARG A 54 -12.96 0.89 -10.29
C ARG A 54 -13.11 -0.49 -10.93
N LYS A 55 -13.08 -0.53 -12.26
CA LYS A 55 -13.11 -1.79 -13.00
C LYS A 55 -11.89 -2.66 -12.68
N GLU A 56 -10.70 -2.11 -12.80
CA GLU A 56 -9.45 -2.85 -12.56
C GLU A 56 -9.34 -3.30 -11.10
N TRP A 57 -9.70 -2.44 -10.14
CA TRP A 57 -9.68 -2.82 -8.72
C TRP A 57 -10.63 -3.98 -8.42
N LYS A 58 -11.83 -3.94 -8.98
CA LYS A 58 -12.76 -5.05 -8.89
C LYS A 58 -12.19 -6.33 -9.50
N GLU A 59 -11.59 -6.25 -10.68
CA GLU A 59 -10.99 -7.40 -11.37
C GLU A 59 -9.81 -7.99 -10.58
N VAL A 60 -8.98 -7.15 -9.92
CA VAL A 60 -7.92 -7.61 -9.02
C VAL A 60 -8.52 -8.40 -7.86
N ILE A 61 -9.53 -7.87 -7.19
CA ILE A 61 -10.19 -8.57 -6.08
C ILE A 61 -10.81 -9.89 -6.56
N ASP A 62 -11.56 -9.90 -7.65
CA ASP A 62 -12.19 -11.10 -8.22
C ASP A 62 -11.15 -12.18 -8.55
N CYS A 63 -10.05 -11.78 -9.17
CA CYS A 63 -8.99 -12.70 -9.59
C CYS A 63 -8.25 -13.31 -8.39
N LEU A 64 -8.10 -12.56 -7.30
CA LEU A 64 -7.29 -12.95 -6.14
C LEU A 64 -8.12 -13.37 -4.93
N TYR A 65 -9.44 -13.30 -5.00
CA TYR A 65 -10.36 -13.60 -3.89
C TYR A 65 -10.13 -14.96 -3.25
N SER A 66 -9.77 -15.97 -4.03
CA SER A 66 -9.60 -17.35 -3.57
C SER A 66 -8.26 -17.63 -2.86
N TYR A 67 -7.38 -16.65 -2.72
CA TYR A 67 -6.10 -16.81 -2.03
C TYR A 67 -6.22 -16.42 -0.55
N PRO A 68 -6.21 -17.38 0.39
CA PRO A 68 -6.33 -17.10 1.83
C PRO A 68 -5.13 -16.33 2.41
N CYS A 69 -3.98 -16.33 1.76
CA CYS A 69 -2.83 -15.53 2.18
C CYS A 69 -3.11 -14.02 2.19
N ILE A 70 -4.02 -13.54 1.33
CA ILE A 70 -4.35 -12.11 1.29
C ILE A 70 -5.19 -11.77 2.52
N GLY A 71 -4.59 -11.02 3.45
CA GLY A 71 -5.24 -10.55 4.67
C GLY A 71 -5.80 -9.13 4.56
N THR A 72 -5.27 -8.32 3.66
CA THR A 72 -5.58 -6.90 3.56
C THR A 72 -5.62 -6.43 2.11
N TRP A 73 -6.65 -5.67 1.75
CA TRP A 73 -6.74 -4.92 0.52
C TRP A 73 -6.26 -3.48 0.73
N VAL A 74 -5.44 -2.98 -0.18
CA VAL A 74 -4.80 -1.65 -0.09
C VAL A 74 -5.11 -0.84 -1.36
N PRO A 75 -6.19 -0.03 -1.38
CA PRO A 75 -6.56 0.75 -2.56
C PRO A 75 -5.53 1.80 -2.98
N PHE A 76 -4.83 2.43 -2.02
CA PHE A 76 -3.87 3.51 -2.30
C PHE A 76 -2.60 3.39 -1.45
N ASN A 77 -1.46 3.67 -2.10
CA ASN A 77 -0.15 3.75 -1.46
C ASN A 77 0.45 5.15 -1.66
N GLU A 78 0.89 5.77 -0.56
CA GLU A 78 1.62 7.07 -0.53
C GLU A 78 0.97 8.18 -1.37
N ALA A 79 -0.35 8.29 -1.30
CA ALA A 79 -1.19 9.22 -2.06
C ALA A 79 -1.18 9.00 -3.59
N TRP A 80 -0.44 8.00 -4.09
CA TRP A 80 -0.36 7.77 -5.53
C TRP A 80 -1.73 7.45 -6.12
N GLY A 81 -2.19 8.35 -6.99
CA GLY A 81 -3.49 8.24 -7.64
C GLY A 81 -4.70 8.33 -6.69
N GLN A 82 -4.50 8.77 -5.45
CA GLN A 82 -5.52 8.76 -4.41
C GLN A 82 -6.69 9.70 -4.72
N PHE A 83 -7.89 9.15 -4.67
CA PHE A 83 -9.16 9.87 -4.91
C PHE A 83 -10.30 9.17 -4.17
N LYS A 84 -11.31 9.92 -3.74
CA LYS A 84 -12.51 9.39 -3.07
C LYS A 84 -12.21 8.26 -2.07
N THR A 85 -11.16 8.44 -1.26
CA THR A 85 -10.57 7.39 -0.41
C THR A 85 -11.61 6.70 0.47
N ARG A 86 -12.48 7.47 1.13
CA ARG A 86 -13.53 6.91 1.97
C ARG A 86 -14.47 6.00 1.17
N GLU A 87 -14.98 6.51 0.05
CA GLU A 87 -15.91 5.77 -0.81
C GLU A 87 -15.29 4.47 -1.35
N ILE A 88 -14.03 4.54 -1.81
CA ILE A 88 -13.31 3.36 -2.33
C ILE A 88 -13.05 2.35 -1.22
N ALA A 89 -12.63 2.79 -0.03
CA ALA A 89 -12.38 1.90 1.10
C ALA A 89 -13.67 1.21 1.59
N GLU A 90 -14.77 1.97 1.70
CA GLU A 90 -16.08 1.44 2.08
C GLU A 90 -16.62 0.46 1.04
N TRP A 91 -16.51 0.78 -0.24
CA TRP A 91 -16.86 -0.13 -1.32
C TRP A 91 -16.02 -1.42 -1.28
N THR A 92 -14.72 -1.31 -1.08
CA THR A 92 -13.82 -2.48 -0.97
C THR A 92 -14.24 -3.39 0.18
N LYS A 93 -14.54 -2.79 1.35
CA LYS A 93 -15.00 -3.55 2.53
C LYS A 93 -16.35 -4.23 2.33
N GLN A 94 -17.27 -3.57 1.63
CA GLN A 94 -18.58 -4.15 1.29
C GLN A 94 -18.44 -5.27 0.24
N TYR A 95 -17.54 -5.10 -0.71
CA TYR A 95 -17.32 -6.07 -1.77
C TYR A 95 -16.64 -7.35 -1.27
N ASP A 96 -15.64 -7.21 -0.39
CA ASP A 96 -15.04 -8.33 0.33
C ASP A 96 -14.99 -8.06 1.85
N PRO A 97 -16.04 -8.43 2.59
CA PRO A 97 -16.09 -8.22 4.04
C PRO A 97 -15.18 -9.17 4.82
N SER A 98 -14.62 -10.20 4.19
CA SER A 98 -13.79 -11.21 4.84
C SER A 98 -12.36 -10.73 5.14
N ARG A 99 -11.90 -9.65 4.52
CA ARG A 99 -10.55 -9.12 4.65
C ARG A 99 -10.53 -7.72 5.23
N LEU A 100 -9.37 -7.34 5.75
CA LEU A 100 -9.13 -5.97 6.20
C LEU A 100 -8.95 -5.02 5.00
N VAL A 101 -9.23 -3.74 5.23
CA VAL A 101 -8.96 -2.67 4.26
C VAL A 101 -8.03 -1.64 4.89
N ASN A 102 -6.87 -1.45 4.28
CA ASN A 102 -5.94 -0.36 4.53
C ASN A 102 -6.22 0.75 3.51
N PRO A 103 -6.93 1.81 3.87
CA PRO A 103 -7.50 2.74 2.88
C PRO A 103 -6.46 3.58 2.15
N ALA A 104 -5.34 3.90 2.83
CA ALA A 104 -4.29 4.77 2.34
C ALA A 104 -2.98 4.45 3.07
N SER A 105 -2.24 3.47 2.54
CA SER A 105 -0.97 3.04 3.10
C SER A 105 0.05 4.19 3.04
N GLY A 106 0.52 4.62 4.20
CA GLY A 106 1.58 5.61 4.33
C GLY A 106 1.20 7.06 4.11
N GLY A 107 -0.01 7.41 3.71
CA GLY A 107 -0.27 8.82 3.52
C GLY A 107 -1.66 9.18 3.06
N ASN A 108 -1.96 10.51 3.13
CA ASN A 108 -3.25 11.15 3.00
C ASN A 108 -4.34 10.40 3.74
N HIS A 109 -4.20 10.38 5.09
CA HIS A 109 -5.01 9.54 5.97
C HIS A 109 -6.44 10.05 6.13
N TYR A 110 -7.38 9.11 6.11
CA TYR A 110 -8.81 9.35 6.33
C TYR A 110 -9.33 8.46 7.45
N THR A 111 -10.40 8.90 8.12
CA THR A 111 -11.06 8.13 9.18
C THR A 111 -12.00 7.07 8.58
N CYS A 112 -11.44 6.12 7.81
CA CYS A 112 -12.14 5.00 7.18
C CYS A 112 -11.23 3.78 7.13
N GLY A 113 -11.78 2.62 6.73
CA GLY A 113 -11.04 1.36 6.70
C GLY A 113 -10.77 0.78 8.09
N ASP A 114 -9.95 -0.27 8.14
CA ASP A 114 -9.72 -1.05 9.36
C ASP A 114 -8.43 -0.64 10.11
N MET A 115 -7.55 0.14 9.49
CA MET A 115 -6.28 0.56 10.09
C MET A 115 -5.84 1.95 9.66
N LEU A 116 -4.94 2.53 10.46
CA LEU A 116 -4.12 3.68 10.14
C LEU A 116 -2.71 3.18 9.87
N ASP A 117 -2.24 3.27 8.64
CA ASP A 117 -0.93 2.78 8.22
C ASP A 117 0.04 3.93 7.98
N LEU A 118 1.15 3.92 8.69
CA LEU A 118 2.19 4.94 8.65
C LEU A 118 3.40 4.44 7.87
N HIS A 119 4.02 5.33 7.10
CA HIS A 119 5.32 5.13 6.49
C HIS A 119 6.32 6.12 7.06
N HIS A 120 7.48 5.65 7.49
CA HIS A 120 8.54 6.52 7.99
C HIS A 120 9.92 5.99 7.66
N TYR A 121 10.72 6.80 7.00
CA TYR A 121 12.05 6.47 6.56
C TYR A 121 13.09 7.45 7.13
N PRO A 122 14.31 6.96 7.45
CA PRO A 122 14.77 5.58 7.39
C PRO A 122 14.44 4.76 8.64
N GLY A 123 14.22 5.37 9.77
CA GLY A 123 13.96 4.70 11.04
C GLY A 123 12.47 4.55 11.33
N PRO A 124 12.07 3.59 12.18
CA PRO A 124 10.69 3.44 12.59
C PRO A 124 10.24 4.61 13.48
N GLU A 125 9.09 5.20 13.18
CA GLU A 125 8.46 6.24 14.01
C GLU A 125 6.93 6.12 13.93
N MET A 126 6.27 6.16 15.08
CA MET A 126 4.81 6.21 15.20
C MET A 126 4.40 7.65 15.54
N PHE A 127 4.03 8.43 14.53
CA PHE A 127 3.79 9.87 14.66
C PHE A 127 2.30 10.27 14.67
N LEU A 128 1.40 9.33 14.40
CA LEU A 128 -0.05 9.49 14.50
C LEU A 128 -0.65 8.25 15.17
N TYR A 129 -1.79 8.41 15.79
CA TYR A 129 -2.52 7.32 16.42
C TYR A 129 -4.02 7.47 16.16
N ASP A 130 -4.68 6.34 16.01
CA ASP A 130 -6.13 6.25 15.93
C ASP A 130 -6.68 5.51 17.16
N ALA A 131 -7.67 6.08 17.83
CA ALA A 131 -8.27 5.46 19.01
C ALA A 131 -9.25 4.31 18.66
N GLN A 132 -9.69 4.22 17.41
CA GLN A 132 -10.73 3.29 16.95
C GLN A 132 -10.21 2.19 16.04
N ARG A 133 -9.00 2.36 15.47
CA ARG A 133 -8.39 1.45 14.51
C ARG A 133 -6.98 1.06 14.95
N ALA A 134 -6.51 -0.08 14.48
CA ALA A 134 -5.11 -0.42 14.65
C ALA A 134 -4.21 0.62 13.95
N THR A 135 -3.20 1.13 14.66
CA THR A 135 -2.14 1.93 14.05
C THR A 135 -0.97 1.01 13.72
N VAL A 136 -0.53 1.05 12.49
CA VAL A 136 0.52 0.18 11.95
C VAL A 136 1.64 1.04 11.39
N LEU A 137 2.85 0.54 11.41
CA LEU A 137 3.97 1.07 10.65
C LEU A 137 4.24 0.09 9.50
N GLY A 138 3.59 0.34 8.35
CA GLY A 138 3.63 -0.56 7.19
C GLY A 138 4.95 -0.54 6.47
N GLU A 139 5.60 0.64 6.41
CA GLU A 139 6.89 0.76 5.75
C GLU A 139 7.89 1.60 6.55
N TYR A 140 9.12 1.10 6.66
CA TYR A 140 10.27 1.82 7.21
C TYR A 140 11.58 1.18 6.72
N GLY A 141 12.71 1.84 6.97
CA GLY A 141 14.04 1.30 6.63
C GLY A 141 14.57 1.89 5.31
N GLY A 142 14.69 1.06 4.27
CA GLY A 142 15.32 1.47 3.01
C GLY A 142 16.83 1.66 3.15
N ILE A 143 17.51 0.68 3.76
CA ILE A 143 18.96 0.69 4.00
C ILE A 143 19.67 0.13 2.78
N GLY A 144 20.59 0.94 2.20
CA GLY A 144 21.43 0.56 1.08
C GLY A 144 22.77 -0.01 1.56
N LEU A 145 23.01 -1.28 1.26
CA LEU A 145 24.30 -1.94 1.42
C LEU A 145 24.64 -2.70 0.15
N VAL A 146 25.74 -2.30 -0.48
CA VAL A 146 26.22 -2.98 -1.69
C VAL A 146 26.89 -4.28 -1.31
N LEU A 147 26.31 -5.40 -1.74
CA LEU A 147 26.95 -6.70 -1.67
C LEU A 147 27.41 -7.09 -3.08
N LYS A 148 28.72 -7.36 -3.21
CA LYS A 148 29.30 -7.80 -4.48
C LYS A 148 28.55 -9.02 -5.00
N ASP A 149 28.31 -9.05 -6.29
CA ASP A 149 27.59 -10.13 -7.01
C ASP A 149 26.12 -10.31 -6.66
N HIS A 150 25.53 -9.36 -5.86
CA HIS A 150 24.10 -9.35 -5.52
C HIS A 150 23.38 -8.05 -5.97
N LEU A 151 23.98 -7.28 -6.84
CA LEU A 151 23.37 -6.09 -7.41
C LEU A 151 22.72 -6.41 -8.76
N TRP A 152 21.49 -5.93 -8.96
CA TRP A 152 20.85 -5.96 -10.26
C TRP A 152 21.58 -5.09 -11.30
N GLU A 153 22.01 -3.90 -10.86
CA GLU A 153 22.84 -2.97 -11.63
C GLU A 153 24.13 -2.69 -10.85
N PRO A 154 25.31 -3.17 -11.32
CA PRO A 154 26.56 -3.09 -10.55
C PRO A 154 27.00 -1.68 -10.14
N ASN A 155 26.61 -0.67 -10.92
CA ASN A 155 27.01 0.71 -10.71
C ASN A 155 25.95 1.59 -10.04
N ARG A 156 24.79 1.01 -9.67
CA ARG A 156 23.68 1.74 -9.05
C ARG A 156 23.18 1.00 -7.82
N ASN A 157 23.21 1.68 -6.71
CA ASN A 157 22.59 1.25 -5.47
C ASN A 157 21.74 2.40 -4.93
N TRP A 158 20.70 2.06 -4.21
CA TRP A 158 19.79 3.01 -3.61
C TRP A 158 19.47 2.63 -2.16
N GLY A 159 19.25 3.63 -1.35
CA GLY A 159 18.77 3.51 0.02
C GLY A 159 18.63 4.89 0.63
N TYR A 160 17.74 5.05 1.58
CA TYR A 160 17.62 6.28 2.38
C TYR A 160 18.87 6.51 3.24
N ILE A 161 19.50 5.43 3.72
CA ILE A 161 20.82 5.44 4.33
C ILE A 161 21.71 4.48 3.55
N GLN A 162 22.95 4.90 3.28
CA GLN A 162 23.95 4.09 2.59
C GLN A 162 25.02 3.61 3.58
N PHE A 163 25.33 2.33 3.54
CA PHE A 163 26.42 1.73 4.28
C PHE A 163 27.44 1.10 3.33
N ASN A 164 28.72 1.15 3.71
CA ASN A 164 29.81 0.57 2.95
C ASN A 164 30.28 -0.79 3.52
N THR A 165 29.86 -1.11 4.73
CA THR A 165 30.20 -2.35 5.43
C THR A 165 28.99 -2.87 6.19
N SER A 166 28.98 -4.17 6.47
CA SER A 166 27.96 -4.85 7.28
C SER A 166 28.25 -4.85 8.79
N ALA A 167 29.31 -4.17 9.21
CA ALA A 167 29.74 -4.09 10.61
C ALA A 167 29.61 -2.68 11.16
#